data_7f61167103fc60dd2720f7358555a71e
#
_entry.id   7f61167103fc60dd2720f7358555a71e
#
_cell.length_a   1.000
_cell.length_b   1.000
_cell.length_c   1.000
_cell.angle_alpha   90.00
_cell.angle_beta   90.00
_cell.angle_gamma   90.00
#
_symmetry.space_group_name_H-M   'P 1'
#
loop_
_entity.id
_entity.type
_entity.pdbx_description
1 polymer ?
#
loop_
_entity_poly.entity_id
_entity_poly.type
_entity_poly.pdbx_seq_one_letter_code
_entity_poly.pdbx_strand_id
1 'polypeptide(L)'
;MKACGIIVEYNPFHNGHRYHADMARKQTGADVVIAVMSGNFLQRGEPAILDKWARANAALANGIDLVIELPIEWSVQSADYFARGAVRLLQKIGCDYLCFGTEGEQSFDYQAFGSFVQENQKRIDQAFLQLVDQTMSYPQKMTEVFNQLYPEMNLDFSSPNHILGLSYAKENACYDRPMQLVPIARKNAGYHDQELPEQQIASATAIRKALSEKRAIDHYVPTETAKIFQSASMQTWETYWPLLRYRLLSSETEELQTIYQMTEGIEVRLIKAAKEATIFADFIDLVKTKRYTWTRLQRLACYTLLNIKTEEIKRQQAHLYLNILGSTKKGRVFLKEKRTLPLFAKIGKQEAQVAHLLIRSDQIYQLAPGVQEQNFGRRPYIYE
;
A
#
# COMPACT_ATOMS: atom_id res chain seq x y z
N MET A 1 -22.53 2.60 -15.55
CA MET A 1 -22.09 3.39 -14.38
C MET A 1 -20.66 3.84 -14.60
N LYS A 2 -20.33 5.11 -14.33
CA LYS A 2 -18.95 5.63 -14.31
C LYS A 2 -18.30 5.29 -12.98
N ALA A 3 -17.07 4.80 -13.00
CA ALA A 3 -16.33 4.38 -11.80
C ALA A 3 -15.01 5.11 -11.66
N CYS A 4 -14.72 5.58 -10.44
CA CYS A 4 -13.45 6.15 -10.06
C CYS A 4 -12.73 5.22 -9.09
N GLY A 5 -11.55 4.76 -9.46
CA GLY A 5 -10.65 4.01 -8.60
C GLY A 5 -9.78 4.93 -7.76
N ILE A 6 -9.52 4.53 -6.52
CA ILE A 6 -8.49 5.11 -5.65
C ILE A 6 -7.67 3.99 -5.02
N ILE A 7 -6.38 4.26 -4.80
CA ILE A 7 -5.44 3.28 -4.23
C ILE A 7 -5.02 3.79 -2.85
N VAL A 8 -5.23 2.99 -1.80
CA VAL A 8 -5.21 3.48 -0.41
C VAL A 8 -4.68 2.46 0.58
N GLU A 9 -4.28 2.96 1.76
CA GLU A 9 -3.88 2.14 2.90
C GLU A 9 -4.78 2.37 4.13
N TYR A 10 -5.24 3.60 4.34
CA TYR A 10 -6.08 3.99 5.49
C TYR A 10 -5.50 3.61 6.85
N ASN A 11 -4.33 4.05 7.15
CA ASN A 11 -3.57 3.69 8.36
C ASN A 11 -3.40 4.84 9.38
N PRO A 12 -4.48 5.27 10.08
CA PRO A 12 -5.89 4.91 9.92
C PRO A 12 -6.63 5.73 8.86
N PHE A 13 -7.95 5.43 8.66
CA PHE A 13 -8.82 6.31 7.89
C PHE A 13 -9.04 7.63 8.65
N HIS A 14 -8.78 8.78 8.01
CA HIS A 14 -8.84 10.10 8.63
C HIS A 14 -9.54 11.14 7.72
N ASN A 15 -9.75 12.35 8.22
CA ASN A 15 -10.48 13.41 7.49
C ASN A 15 -9.86 13.75 6.12
N GLY A 16 -8.55 13.64 5.96
CA GLY A 16 -7.89 13.79 4.66
C GLY A 16 -8.29 12.71 3.66
N HIS A 17 -8.53 11.48 4.11
CA HIS A 17 -9.02 10.40 3.24
C HIS A 17 -10.49 10.60 2.85
N ARG A 18 -11.33 11.09 3.78
CA ARG A 18 -12.70 11.48 3.46
C ARG A 18 -12.73 12.59 2.40
N TYR A 19 -11.93 13.64 2.60
CA TYR A 19 -11.76 14.72 1.62
C TYR A 19 -11.34 14.17 0.25
N HIS A 20 -10.38 13.25 0.20
CA HIS A 20 -9.93 12.63 -1.04
C HIS A 20 -11.06 11.86 -1.75
N ALA A 21 -11.85 11.06 -1.02
CA ALA A 21 -12.99 10.34 -1.57
C ALA A 21 -14.08 11.28 -2.11
N ASP A 22 -14.41 12.36 -1.38
CA ASP A 22 -15.38 13.37 -1.79
C ASP A 22 -14.92 14.10 -3.06
N MET A 23 -13.62 14.48 -3.13
CA MET A 23 -13.05 15.13 -4.31
C MET A 23 -12.96 14.20 -5.51
N ALA A 24 -12.61 12.91 -5.30
CA ALA A 24 -12.61 11.91 -6.36
C ALA A 24 -14.00 11.82 -7.01
N ARG A 25 -15.06 11.71 -6.23
CA ARG A 25 -16.43 11.71 -6.74
C ARG A 25 -16.79 13.01 -7.45
N LYS A 26 -16.49 14.16 -6.84
CA LYS A 26 -16.85 15.48 -7.37
C LYS A 26 -16.16 15.80 -8.69
N GLN A 27 -14.85 15.56 -8.77
CA GLN A 27 -14.06 15.93 -9.97
C GLN A 27 -14.33 15.01 -11.16
N THR A 28 -14.65 13.73 -10.92
CA THR A 28 -14.90 12.76 -11.99
C THR A 28 -16.38 12.65 -12.36
N GLY A 29 -17.28 13.09 -11.49
CA GLY A 29 -18.71 12.82 -11.64
C GLY A 29 -19.04 11.32 -11.60
N ALA A 30 -18.19 10.51 -10.94
CA ALA A 30 -18.35 9.07 -10.88
C ALA A 30 -19.56 8.66 -10.02
N ASP A 31 -20.30 7.67 -10.52
CA ASP A 31 -21.42 7.05 -9.80
C ASP A 31 -20.91 6.22 -8.61
N VAL A 32 -19.73 5.59 -8.79
CA VAL A 32 -19.12 4.66 -7.85
C VAL A 32 -17.67 5.03 -7.58
N VAL A 33 -17.27 5.12 -6.31
CA VAL A 33 -15.88 5.27 -5.87
C VAL A 33 -15.39 3.94 -5.30
N ILE A 34 -14.33 3.40 -5.87
CA ILE A 34 -13.78 2.08 -5.57
C ILE A 34 -12.41 2.23 -4.94
N ALA A 35 -12.24 1.74 -3.72
CA ALA A 35 -10.96 1.70 -3.05
C ALA A 35 -10.29 0.34 -3.23
N VAL A 36 -9.11 0.31 -3.86
CA VAL A 36 -8.17 -0.82 -3.76
C VAL A 36 -7.27 -0.54 -2.56
N MET A 37 -7.44 -1.32 -1.50
CA MET A 37 -6.86 -1.07 -0.18
C MET A 37 -5.88 -2.16 0.22
N SER A 38 -4.68 -1.80 0.68
CA SER A 38 -3.73 -2.75 1.28
C SER A 38 -4.38 -3.57 2.40
N GLY A 39 -4.08 -4.86 2.45
CA GLY A 39 -4.51 -5.76 3.52
C GLY A 39 -3.89 -5.39 4.88
N ASN A 40 -3.62 -6.37 5.71
CA ASN A 40 -3.12 -6.16 7.07
C ASN A 40 -1.63 -5.74 7.14
N PHE A 41 -0.89 -5.86 6.04
CA PHE A 41 0.47 -5.31 5.90
C PHE A 41 0.51 -4.32 4.74
N LEU A 42 1.21 -3.20 4.96
CA LEU A 42 1.15 -2.02 4.14
C LEU A 42 2.35 -1.94 3.17
N GLN A 43 2.30 -1.02 2.22
CA GLN A 43 3.27 -0.85 1.13
C GLN A 43 4.71 -0.75 1.64
N ARG A 44 4.91 -0.06 2.75
CA ARG A 44 6.24 0.10 3.38
C ARG A 44 6.67 -1.08 4.24
N GLY A 45 5.86 -2.13 4.34
CA GLY A 45 6.15 -3.33 5.10
C GLY A 45 5.76 -3.24 6.58
N GLU A 46 4.99 -2.25 6.98
CA GLU A 46 4.49 -2.15 8.36
C GLU A 46 3.15 -2.89 8.53
N PRO A 47 2.89 -3.48 9.70
CA PRO A 47 1.54 -3.91 10.03
C PRO A 47 0.62 -2.69 10.12
N ALA A 48 -0.60 -2.80 9.60
CA ALA A 48 -1.60 -1.76 9.73
C ALA A 48 -2.01 -1.60 11.20
N ILE A 49 -2.23 -0.35 11.64
CA ILE A 49 -2.61 -0.08 13.04
C ILE A 49 -3.96 -0.69 13.42
N LEU A 50 -4.87 -0.81 12.45
CA LEU A 50 -6.16 -1.50 12.55
C LEU A 50 -6.24 -2.56 11.46
N ASP A 51 -6.98 -3.64 11.72
CA ASP A 51 -7.17 -4.69 10.72
C ASP A 51 -7.89 -4.18 9.45
N LYS A 52 -7.79 -4.96 8.38
CA LYS A 52 -8.37 -4.60 7.08
C LYS A 52 -9.90 -4.41 7.14
N TRP A 53 -10.60 -5.15 8.00
CA TRP A 53 -12.05 -5.07 8.13
C TRP A 53 -12.48 -3.76 8.79
N ALA A 54 -11.83 -3.38 9.88
CA ALA A 54 -12.06 -2.11 10.55
C ALA A 54 -11.82 -0.91 9.62
N ARG A 55 -10.74 -0.95 8.83
CA ARG A 55 -10.40 0.10 7.86
C ARG A 55 -11.41 0.14 6.70
N ALA A 56 -11.85 -1.01 6.19
CA ALA A 56 -12.87 -1.09 5.16
C ALA A 56 -14.21 -0.55 5.64
N ASN A 57 -14.61 -0.88 6.88
CA ASN A 57 -15.83 -0.36 7.50
C ASN A 57 -15.80 1.18 7.60
N ALA A 58 -14.69 1.75 8.09
CA ALA A 58 -14.50 3.20 8.15
C ALA A 58 -14.60 3.86 6.77
N ALA A 59 -14.03 3.24 5.73
CA ALA A 59 -14.08 3.74 4.37
C ALA A 59 -15.51 3.76 3.79
N LEU A 60 -16.24 2.66 3.95
CA LEU A 60 -17.65 2.55 3.49
C LEU A 60 -18.56 3.56 4.17
N ALA A 61 -18.40 3.76 5.48
CA ALA A 61 -19.15 4.77 6.23
C ALA A 61 -18.85 6.21 5.79
N ASN A 62 -17.76 6.44 5.04
CA ASN A 62 -17.29 7.76 4.64
C ASN A 62 -17.17 7.93 3.11
N GLY A 63 -18.11 7.37 2.34
CA GLY A 63 -18.30 7.72 0.94
C GLY A 63 -17.62 6.79 -0.08
N ILE A 64 -17.02 5.68 0.35
CA ILE A 64 -16.52 4.63 -0.55
C ILE A 64 -17.65 3.64 -0.84
N ASP A 65 -17.84 3.27 -2.11
CA ASP A 65 -18.89 2.34 -2.51
C ASP A 65 -18.44 0.88 -2.56
N LEU A 66 -17.16 0.65 -2.77
CA LEU A 66 -16.59 -0.69 -2.87
C LEU A 66 -15.17 -0.69 -2.34
N VAL A 67 -14.87 -1.61 -1.43
CA VAL A 67 -13.51 -1.83 -0.93
C VAL A 67 -13.04 -3.22 -1.35
N ILE A 68 -11.94 -3.24 -2.13
CA ILE A 68 -11.27 -4.44 -2.63
C ILE A 68 -9.90 -4.51 -1.96
N GLU A 69 -9.55 -5.64 -1.40
CA GLU A 69 -8.22 -5.85 -0.85
C GLU A 69 -7.17 -5.99 -1.94
N LEU A 70 -6.09 -5.22 -1.83
CA LEU A 70 -4.87 -5.45 -2.61
C LEU A 70 -4.10 -6.59 -1.95
N PRO A 71 -3.95 -7.74 -2.62
CA PRO A 71 -3.28 -8.91 -2.03
C PRO A 71 -1.82 -8.62 -1.64
N ILE A 72 -1.31 -9.37 -0.66
CA ILE A 72 0.01 -9.17 -0.03
C ILE A 72 1.16 -9.14 -1.05
N GLU A 73 1.09 -9.96 -2.09
CA GLU A 73 2.09 -10.02 -3.16
C GLU A 73 2.21 -8.74 -3.99
N TRP A 74 1.23 -7.85 -3.85
CA TRP A 74 1.21 -6.53 -4.47
C TRP A 74 1.23 -5.39 -3.44
N SER A 75 0.66 -5.59 -2.25
CA SER A 75 0.57 -4.53 -1.24
C SER A 75 1.91 -4.21 -0.60
N VAL A 76 2.69 -5.21 -0.19
CA VAL A 76 4.01 -5.01 0.43
C VAL A 76 5.07 -5.01 -0.67
N GLN A 77 5.26 -3.87 -1.35
CA GLN A 77 6.15 -3.79 -2.52
C GLN A 77 6.77 -2.39 -2.68
N SER A 78 7.74 -2.27 -3.60
CA SER A 78 8.18 -0.96 -4.09
C SER A 78 7.03 -0.26 -4.82
N ALA A 79 7.13 1.07 -4.99
CA ALA A 79 6.08 1.89 -5.60
C ALA A 79 5.60 1.35 -6.97
N ASP A 80 6.53 0.94 -7.83
CA ASP A 80 6.21 0.42 -9.17
C ASP A 80 5.39 -0.89 -9.12
N TYR A 81 5.78 -1.84 -8.27
CA TYR A 81 5.05 -3.11 -8.14
C TYR A 81 3.71 -2.93 -7.41
N PHE A 82 3.68 -2.08 -6.39
CA PHE A 82 2.45 -1.69 -5.71
C PHE A 82 1.45 -1.05 -6.69
N ALA A 83 1.91 -0.09 -7.48
CA ALA A 83 1.13 0.55 -8.52
C ALA A 83 0.63 -0.46 -9.55
N ARG A 84 1.51 -1.36 -10.03
CA ARG A 84 1.15 -2.40 -10.99
C ARG A 84 0.00 -3.27 -10.51
N GLY A 85 0.07 -3.79 -9.30
CA GLY A 85 -1.01 -4.62 -8.75
C GLY A 85 -2.33 -3.88 -8.64
N ALA A 86 -2.31 -2.67 -8.08
CA ALA A 86 -3.50 -1.89 -7.83
C ALA A 86 -4.15 -1.35 -9.13
N VAL A 87 -3.36 -0.78 -10.04
CA VAL A 87 -3.84 -0.29 -11.35
C VAL A 87 -4.41 -1.45 -12.17
N ARG A 88 -3.73 -2.61 -12.16
CA ARG A 88 -4.20 -3.81 -12.87
C ARG A 88 -5.57 -4.28 -12.37
N LEU A 89 -5.83 -4.25 -11.05
CA LEU A 89 -7.15 -4.55 -10.50
C LEU A 89 -8.18 -3.53 -10.97
N LEU A 90 -7.92 -2.23 -10.87
CA LEU A 90 -8.84 -1.17 -11.29
C LEU A 90 -9.15 -1.23 -12.79
N GLN A 91 -8.16 -1.48 -13.63
CA GLN A 91 -8.34 -1.69 -15.08
C GLN A 91 -9.23 -2.90 -15.37
N LYS A 92 -8.98 -4.03 -14.71
CA LYS A 92 -9.75 -5.28 -14.94
C LYS A 92 -11.19 -5.20 -14.48
N ILE A 93 -11.52 -4.37 -13.49
CA ILE A 93 -12.92 -4.14 -13.09
C ILE A 93 -13.58 -3.00 -13.89
N GLY A 94 -12.84 -2.34 -14.80
CA GLY A 94 -13.37 -1.35 -15.73
C GLY A 94 -13.63 0.02 -15.09
N CYS A 95 -12.71 0.52 -14.26
CA CYS A 95 -12.71 1.90 -13.80
C CYS A 95 -12.43 2.85 -14.97
N ASP A 96 -13.15 3.99 -15.00
CA ASP A 96 -12.94 5.04 -16.00
C ASP A 96 -11.88 6.04 -15.57
N TYR A 97 -11.73 6.24 -14.24
CA TYR A 97 -10.84 7.22 -13.64
C TYR A 97 -9.96 6.57 -12.55
N LEU A 98 -8.76 7.10 -12.40
CA LEU A 98 -7.88 6.83 -11.26
C LEU A 98 -7.54 8.15 -10.57
N CYS A 99 -8.05 8.35 -9.34
CA CYS A 99 -7.74 9.50 -8.51
C CYS A 99 -6.68 9.17 -7.46
N PHE A 100 -5.76 10.11 -7.22
CA PHE A 100 -4.73 9.98 -6.20
C PHE A 100 -4.31 11.35 -5.66
N GLY A 101 -3.84 11.37 -4.40
CA GLY A 101 -3.36 12.60 -3.77
C GLY A 101 -1.97 12.98 -4.25
N THR A 102 -1.73 14.28 -4.48
CA THR A 102 -0.41 14.83 -4.85
C THR A 102 0.00 15.92 -3.86
N GLU A 103 1.30 16.14 -3.77
CA GLU A 103 1.91 17.23 -3.03
C GLU A 103 2.27 18.35 -4.01
N GLY A 104 1.70 19.55 -3.76
CA GLY A 104 1.98 20.75 -4.53
C GLY A 104 0.80 21.31 -5.32
N GLU A 105 0.86 22.61 -5.59
CA GLU A 105 -0.19 23.38 -6.31
C GLU A 105 -0.08 23.27 -7.83
N GLN A 106 1.06 22.82 -8.36
CA GLN A 106 1.26 22.74 -9.81
C GLN A 106 0.64 21.47 -10.38
N SER A 107 -0.13 21.65 -11.43
CA SER A 107 -0.76 20.59 -12.21
C SER A 107 0.27 19.85 -13.07
N PHE A 108 1.00 18.90 -12.49
CA PHE A 108 1.84 18.00 -13.28
C PHE A 108 0.94 17.09 -14.14
N ASP A 109 1.23 17.00 -15.43
CA ASP A 109 0.49 16.15 -16.35
C ASP A 109 0.97 14.69 -16.26
N TYR A 110 0.37 13.94 -15.32
CA TYR A 110 0.65 12.51 -15.14
C TYR A 110 0.27 11.66 -16.34
N GLN A 111 -0.76 12.08 -17.12
CA GLN A 111 -1.18 11.33 -18.31
C GLN A 111 -0.11 11.42 -19.40
N ALA A 112 0.36 12.63 -19.70
CA ALA A 112 1.44 12.86 -20.66
C ALA A 112 2.73 12.16 -20.21
N PHE A 113 3.07 12.22 -18.92
CA PHE A 113 4.23 11.52 -18.37
C PHE A 113 4.15 10.00 -18.59
N GLY A 114 3.00 9.38 -18.32
CA GLY A 114 2.82 7.94 -18.51
C GLY A 114 3.05 7.53 -19.98
N SER A 115 2.42 8.25 -20.92
CA SER A 115 2.58 8.02 -22.36
C SER A 115 4.05 8.19 -22.80
N PHE A 116 4.68 9.26 -22.33
CA PHE A 116 6.08 9.53 -22.61
C PHE A 116 7.01 8.39 -22.14
N VAL A 117 6.84 7.90 -20.91
CA VAL A 117 7.64 6.79 -20.37
C VAL A 117 7.42 5.52 -21.20
N GLN A 118 6.17 5.22 -21.59
CA GLN A 118 5.84 4.07 -22.42
C GLN A 118 6.56 4.11 -23.78
N GLU A 119 6.56 5.27 -24.44
CA GLU A 119 7.22 5.47 -25.74
C GLU A 119 8.74 5.38 -25.64
N ASN A 120 9.31 5.81 -24.51
CA ASN A 120 10.77 5.92 -24.32
C ASN A 120 11.36 4.85 -23.39
N GLN A 121 10.60 3.80 -23.03
CA GLN A 121 10.98 2.80 -22.01
C GLN A 121 12.38 2.21 -22.28
N LYS A 122 12.67 1.82 -23.52
CA LYS A 122 13.98 1.23 -23.88
C LYS A 122 15.16 2.18 -23.62
N ARG A 123 14.97 3.46 -23.90
CA ARG A 123 16.00 4.49 -23.71
C ARG A 123 16.23 4.77 -22.22
N ILE A 124 15.14 4.81 -21.45
CA ILE A 124 15.17 4.96 -19.98
C ILE A 124 15.89 3.77 -19.35
N ASP A 125 15.54 2.53 -19.73
CA ASP A 125 16.17 1.32 -19.22
C ASP A 125 17.66 1.26 -19.53
N GLN A 126 18.07 1.65 -20.73
CA GLN A 126 19.48 1.72 -21.12
C GLN A 126 20.26 2.74 -20.28
N ALA A 127 19.73 3.95 -20.11
CA ALA A 127 20.34 4.98 -19.27
C ALA A 127 20.45 4.52 -17.81
N PHE A 128 19.41 3.88 -17.27
CA PHE A 128 19.42 3.32 -15.93
C PHE A 128 20.52 2.27 -15.74
N LEU A 129 20.72 1.37 -16.70
CA LEU A 129 21.76 0.34 -16.65
C LEU A 129 23.18 0.93 -16.75
N GLN A 130 23.34 2.09 -17.39
CA GLN A 130 24.64 2.79 -17.50
C GLN A 130 25.04 3.48 -16.18
N LEU A 131 24.09 3.74 -15.28
CA LEU A 131 24.38 4.31 -13.96
C LEU A 131 24.95 3.24 -13.01
N VAL A 132 26.28 3.08 -13.04
CA VAL A 132 27.01 2.03 -12.31
C VAL A 132 27.10 2.31 -10.80
N ASP A 133 26.83 3.54 -10.33
CA ASP A 133 26.92 3.90 -8.92
C ASP A 133 25.97 3.05 -8.05
N GLN A 134 26.58 2.13 -7.30
CA GLN A 134 25.88 1.23 -6.40
C GLN A 134 25.45 1.88 -5.07
N THR A 135 25.87 3.10 -4.80
CA THR A 135 25.51 3.82 -3.57
C THR A 135 24.17 4.54 -3.71
N MET A 136 23.71 4.81 -4.94
CA MET A 136 22.44 5.47 -5.21
C MET A 136 21.25 4.53 -4.99
N SER A 137 20.22 5.05 -4.33
CA SER A 137 18.92 4.38 -4.26
C SER A 137 18.20 4.42 -5.62
N TYR A 138 17.22 3.53 -5.83
CA TYR A 138 16.44 3.51 -7.08
C TYR A 138 15.80 4.88 -7.42
N PRO A 139 15.14 5.60 -6.49
CA PRO A 139 14.64 6.95 -6.80
C PRO A 139 15.73 7.92 -7.24
N GLN A 140 16.88 7.92 -6.58
CA GLN A 140 18.02 8.78 -6.97
C GLN A 140 18.52 8.47 -8.39
N LYS A 141 18.66 7.18 -8.73
CA LYS A 141 19.03 6.76 -10.09
C LYS A 141 18.00 7.20 -11.11
N MET A 142 16.70 7.06 -10.81
CA MET A 142 15.64 7.53 -11.72
C MET A 142 15.65 9.04 -11.88
N THR A 143 15.85 9.81 -10.82
CA THR A 143 16.04 11.27 -10.91
C THR A 143 17.18 11.61 -11.86
N GLU A 144 18.33 10.95 -11.72
CA GLU A 144 19.49 11.18 -12.57
C GLU A 144 19.21 10.81 -14.04
N VAL A 145 18.57 9.66 -14.30
CA VAL A 145 18.16 9.26 -15.66
C VAL A 145 17.27 10.30 -16.31
N PHE A 146 16.27 10.80 -15.60
CA PHE A 146 15.37 11.82 -16.14
C PHE A 146 16.07 13.16 -16.32
N ASN A 147 16.93 13.58 -15.41
CA ASN A 147 17.72 14.81 -15.55
C ASN A 147 18.65 14.76 -16.78
N GLN A 148 19.22 13.59 -17.07
CA GLN A 148 20.09 13.42 -18.24
C GLN A 148 19.32 13.34 -19.55
N LEU A 149 18.21 12.62 -19.58
CA LEU A 149 17.45 12.38 -20.80
C LEU A 149 16.42 13.47 -21.11
N TYR A 150 15.83 14.06 -20.06
CA TYR A 150 14.65 14.93 -20.15
C TYR A 150 14.67 16.02 -19.08
N PRO A 151 15.68 16.88 -19.04
CA PRO A 151 15.86 17.91 -18.02
C PRO A 151 14.69 18.90 -17.93
N GLU A 152 13.96 19.07 -19.02
CA GLU A 152 12.77 19.92 -19.07
C GLU A 152 11.59 19.43 -18.22
N MET A 153 11.57 18.15 -17.87
CA MET A 153 10.50 17.60 -17.00
C MET A 153 10.65 17.99 -15.54
N ASN A 154 11.85 18.37 -15.10
CA ASN A 154 12.16 18.80 -13.73
C ASN A 154 11.49 17.90 -12.65
N LEU A 155 11.68 16.58 -12.77
CA LEU A 155 11.02 15.60 -11.93
C LEU A 155 11.66 15.53 -10.53
N ASP A 156 10.87 15.74 -9.51
CA ASP A 156 11.28 15.54 -8.12
C ASP A 156 10.79 14.18 -7.58
N PHE A 157 11.72 13.24 -7.44
CA PHE A 157 11.45 11.94 -6.82
C PHE A 157 11.63 11.94 -5.30
N SER A 158 11.66 13.10 -4.63
CA SER A 158 11.75 13.18 -3.17
C SER A 158 10.39 13.03 -2.48
N SER A 159 9.30 13.44 -3.14
CA SER A 159 7.94 13.38 -2.61
C SER A 159 7.33 11.97 -2.77
N PRO A 160 6.98 11.28 -1.68
CA PRO A 160 6.44 9.92 -1.75
C PRO A 160 5.12 9.79 -2.52
N ASN A 161 4.21 10.76 -2.41
CA ASN A 161 2.94 10.71 -3.14
C ASN A 161 3.14 11.01 -4.63
N HIS A 162 4.07 11.89 -4.96
CA HIS A 162 4.45 12.14 -6.35
C HIS A 162 5.04 10.89 -7.00
N ILE A 163 5.97 10.20 -6.31
CA ILE A 163 6.53 8.91 -6.79
C ILE A 163 5.42 7.88 -7.07
N LEU A 164 4.44 7.76 -6.17
CA LEU A 164 3.30 6.87 -6.40
C LEU A 164 2.47 7.32 -7.60
N GLY A 165 2.20 8.62 -7.75
CA GLY A 165 1.50 9.18 -8.90
C GLY A 165 2.21 8.88 -10.23
N LEU A 166 3.53 9.04 -10.29
CA LEU A 166 4.37 8.67 -11.43
C LEU A 166 4.29 7.17 -11.73
N SER A 167 4.33 6.32 -10.69
CA SER A 167 4.21 4.86 -10.84
C SER A 167 2.82 4.44 -11.35
N TYR A 168 1.76 5.11 -10.88
CA TYR A 168 0.39 4.90 -11.41
C TYR A 168 0.28 5.31 -12.87
N ALA A 169 0.82 6.45 -13.23
CA ALA A 169 0.81 6.97 -14.61
C ALA A 169 1.54 6.02 -15.57
N LYS A 170 2.74 5.57 -15.18
CA LYS A 170 3.55 4.63 -15.94
C LYS A 170 2.80 3.30 -16.17
N GLU A 171 2.23 2.71 -15.13
CA GLU A 171 1.49 1.45 -15.27
C GLU A 171 0.20 1.63 -16.06
N ASN A 172 -0.54 2.73 -15.83
CA ASN A 172 -1.79 3.01 -16.52
C ASN A 172 -1.61 3.18 -18.03
N ALA A 173 -0.49 3.75 -18.48
CA ALA A 173 -0.17 3.92 -19.89
C ALA A 173 0.11 2.59 -20.64
N CYS A 174 0.30 1.47 -19.91
CA CYS A 174 0.51 0.16 -20.53
C CYS A 174 -0.76 -0.50 -21.09
N TYR A 175 -1.93 0.11 -20.90
CA TYR A 175 -3.22 -0.46 -21.32
C TYR A 175 -3.78 0.24 -22.57
N ASP A 176 -4.45 -0.49 -23.45
CA ASP A 176 -5.07 0.04 -24.67
C ASP A 176 -6.12 1.12 -24.37
N ARG A 177 -6.77 1.03 -23.22
CA ARG A 177 -7.74 2.00 -22.74
C ARG A 177 -7.35 2.45 -21.32
N PRO A 178 -6.37 3.35 -21.19
CA PRO A 178 -5.94 3.82 -19.89
C PRO A 178 -7.05 4.60 -19.19
N MET A 179 -7.13 4.46 -17.86
CA MET A 179 -8.01 5.30 -17.04
C MET A 179 -7.56 6.76 -17.17
N GLN A 180 -8.53 7.68 -17.08
CA GLN A 180 -8.19 9.09 -16.93
C GLN A 180 -7.60 9.34 -15.55
N LEU A 181 -6.39 9.89 -15.49
CA LEU A 181 -5.70 10.23 -14.24
C LEU A 181 -6.19 11.57 -13.71
N VAL A 182 -6.58 11.60 -12.43
CA VAL A 182 -7.11 12.79 -11.77
C VAL A 182 -6.33 13.04 -10.48
N PRO A 183 -5.26 13.85 -10.52
CA PRO A 183 -4.52 14.22 -9.32
C PRO A 183 -5.35 15.17 -8.46
N ILE A 184 -5.36 14.92 -7.14
CA ILE A 184 -6.05 15.73 -6.15
C ILE A 184 -5.01 16.36 -5.23
N ALA A 185 -4.96 17.69 -5.19
CA ALA A 185 -4.06 18.42 -4.30
C ALA A 185 -4.40 18.13 -2.83
N ARG A 186 -3.40 17.78 -2.03
CA ARG A 186 -3.55 17.57 -0.59
C ARG A 186 -3.76 18.90 0.12
N LYS A 187 -4.65 18.91 1.10
CA LYS A 187 -4.88 20.07 1.94
C LYS A 187 -4.13 19.92 3.28
N ASN A 188 -3.37 20.95 3.64
CA ASN A 188 -2.92 21.26 5.00
C ASN A 188 -2.09 20.23 5.79
N ALA A 189 -1.55 19.18 5.16
CA ALA A 189 -0.69 18.23 5.87
C ALA A 189 0.43 17.76 4.95
N GLY A 190 1.66 18.11 5.25
CA GLY A 190 2.86 17.52 4.65
C GLY A 190 2.96 16.03 5.04
N TYR A 191 3.51 15.23 4.16
CA TYR A 191 3.65 13.80 4.39
C TYR A 191 4.49 13.46 5.66
N HIS A 192 5.44 14.34 6.00
CA HIS A 192 6.38 14.17 7.11
C HIS A 192 5.95 14.90 8.40
N ASP A 193 4.77 15.54 8.41
CA ASP A 193 4.29 16.23 9.62
C ASP A 193 4.04 15.21 10.73
N GLN A 194 4.77 15.38 11.83
CA GLN A 194 4.68 14.52 13.02
C GLN A 194 3.79 15.11 14.12
N GLU A 195 3.42 16.37 14.02
CA GLU A 195 2.59 17.05 15.00
C GLU A 195 1.16 17.22 14.48
N LEU A 196 0.20 17.22 15.41
CA LEU A 196 -1.19 17.48 15.08
C LEU A 196 -1.37 18.98 14.81
N PRO A 197 -1.89 19.39 13.64
CA PRO A 197 -2.15 20.79 13.33
C PRO A 197 -3.39 21.29 14.06
N GLU A 198 -3.57 22.63 14.13
CA GLU A 198 -4.82 23.24 14.63
C GLU A 198 -6.04 22.90 13.74
N GLN A 199 -5.79 22.61 12.48
CA GLN A 199 -6.83 22.29 11.49
C GLN A 199 -7.26 20.82 11.57
N GLN A 200 -8.46 20.52 11.05
CA GLN A 200 -9.07 19.16 11.14
C GLN A 200 -8.40 18.07 10.27
N ILE A 201 -7.40 18.40 9.46
CA ILE A 201 -6.71 17.45 8.59
C ILE A 201 -5.26 17.31 9.09
N ALA A 202 -4.93 16.12 9.59
CA ALA A 202 -3.58 15.74 10.01
C ALA A 202 -3.05 14.61 9.14
N SER A 203 -1.73 14.41 9.13
CA SER A 203 -1.11 13.26 8.48
C SER A 203 -1.42 11.97 9.26
N ALA A 204 -1.44 10.83 8.56
CA ALA A 204 -1.58 9.53 9.23
C ALA A 204 -0.44 9.27 10.24
N THR A 205 0.76 9.80 9.97
CA THR A 205 1.92 9.69 10.87
C THR A 205 1.68 10.47 12.15
N ALA A 206 1.21 11.73 12.08
CA ALA A 206 0.88 12.54 13.25
C ALA A 206 -0.23 11.87 14.10
N ILE A 207 -1.25 11.31 13.44
CA ILE A 207 -2.34 10.60 14.14
C ILE A 207 -1.81 9.36 14.86
N ARG A 208 -0.96 8.54 14.22
CA ARG A 208 -0.36 7.35 14.86
C ARG A 208 0.54 7.72 16.03
N LYS A 209 1.32 8.80 15.91
CA LYS A 209 2.13 9.33 17.01
C LYS A 209 1.25 9.77 18.19
N ALA A 210 0.19 10.54 17.93
CA ALA A 210 -0.76 10.96 18.96
C ALA A 210 -1.41 9.78 19.68
N LEU A 211 -1.80 8.74 18.93
CA LEU A 211 -2.34 7.50 19.50
C LEU A 211 -1.33 6.78 20.41
N SER A 212 -0.06 6.70 20.00
CA SER A 212 1.00 6.10 20.83
C SER A 212 1.25 6.88 22.12
N GLU A 213 1.05 8.20 22.08
CA GLU A 213 1.15 9.12 23.22
C GLU A 213 -0.18 9.25 23.99
N LYS A 214 -1.20 8.48 23.65
CA LYS A 214 -2.55 8.51 24.25
C LYS A 214 -3.23 9.88 24.17
N ARG A 215 -2.92 10.66 23.15
CA ARG A 215 -3.58 11.95 22.86
C ARG A 215 -4.87 11.72 22.07
N ALA A 216 -5.89 12.56 22.29
CA ALA A 216 -7.16 12.52 21.57
C ALA A 216 -6.97 12.80 20.06
N ILE A 217 -7.65 12.03 19.23
CA ILE A 217 -7.61 12.15 17.77
C ILE A 217 -8.97 12.41 17.13
N ASP A 218 -10.03 12.53 17.93
CA ASP A 218 -11.44 12.63 17.44
C ASP A 218 -11.64 13.80 16.46
N HIS A 219 -10.85 14.86 16.61
CA HIS A 219 -10.91 16.02 15.72
C HIS A 219 -10.35 15.75 14.31
N TYR A 220 -9.50 14.74 14.15
CA TYR A 220 -8.75 14.44 12.93
C TYR A 220 -9.28 13.23 12.14
N VAL A 221 -10.18 12.47 12.76
CA VAL A 221 -10.78 11.28 12.15
C VAL A 221 -12.31 11.38 12.14
N PRO A 222 -13.00 10.73 11.19
CA PRO A 222 -14.46 10.62 11.24
C PRO A 222 -14.92 9.86 12.50
N THR A 223 -16.17 10.14 12.92
CA THR A 223 -16.79 9.53 14.11
C THR A 223 -16.72 8.00 14.10
N GLU A 224 -16.90 7.37 12.95
CA GLU A 224 -16.83 5.91 12.80
C GLU A 224 -15.42 5.39 13.08
N THR A 225 -14.39 6.09 12.61
CA THR A 225 -12.99 5.75 12.91
C THR A 225 -12.68 5.94 14.40
N ALA A 226 -13.15 7.03 15.01
CA ALA A 226 -12.98 7.27 16.45
C ALA A 226 -13.61 6.15 17.29
N LYS A 227 -14.83 5.71 16.95
CA LYS A 227 -15.52 4.59 17.61
C LYS A 227 -14.72 3.28 17.52
N ILE A 228 -14.09 3.00 16.37
CA ILE A 228 -13.27 1.79 16.19
C ILE A 228 -12.12 1.79 17.20
N PHE A 229 -11.42 2.92 17.39
CA PHE A 229 -10.30 3.02 18.35
C PHE A 229 -10.71 2.84 19.81
N GLN A 230 -11.98 2.98 20.17
CA GLN A 230 -12.46 2.72 21.54
C GLN A 230 -12.43 1.23 21.91
N SER A 231 -12.48 0.33 20.93
CA SER A 231 -12.57 -1.12 21.16
C SER A 231 -11.50 -1.94 20.46
N ALA A 232 -10.82 -1.38 19.46
CA ALA A 232 -9.85 -2.12 18.67
C ALA A 232 -8.46 -2.12 19.31
N SER A 233 -7.77 -3.24 19.23
CA SER A 233 -6.36 -3.37 19.57
C SER A 233 -5.52 -2.79 18.43
N MET A 234 -4.64 -1.85 18.77
CA MET A 234 -3.71 -1.22 17.82
C MET A 234 -2.48 -2.11 17.60
N GLN A 235 -2.11 -2.29 16.33
CA GLN A 235 -0.98 -3.12 15.97
C GLN A 235 0.20 -2.27 15.49
N THR A 236 1.39 -2.66 15.89
CA THR A 236 2.65 -2.04 15.49
C THR A 236 3.72 -3.12 15.28
N TRP A 237 4.88 -2.75 14.77
CA TRP A 237 6.01 -3.68 14.69
C TRP A 237 6.43 -4.26 16.05
N GLU A 238 6.25 -3.54 17.13
CA GLU A 238 6.57 -4.05 18.48
C GLU A 238 5.72 -5.26 18.87
N THR A 239 4.49 -5.34 18.37
CA THR A 239 3.62 -6.52 18.55
C THR A 239 4.22 -7.78 17.88
N TYR A 240 4.84 -7.62 16.71
CA TYR A 240 5.34 -8.73 15.89
C TYR A 240 6.86 -8.92 16.03
N TRP A 241 7.57 -8.02 16.71
CA TRP A 241 9.01 -8.11 16.89
C TRP A 241 9.46 -9.42 17.55
N PRO A 242 8.83 -9.93 18.62
CA PRO A 242 9.20 -11.21 19.20
C PRO A 242 9.12 -12.38 18.21
N LEU A 243 8.11 -12.38 17.33
CA LEU A 243 7.92 -13.40 16.30
C LEU A 243 8.99 -13.31 15.21
N LEU A 244 9.26 -12.09 14.71
CA LEU A 244 10.32 -11.85 13.73
C LEU A 244 11.69 -12.23 14.30
N ARG A 245 11.97 -11.82 15.54
CA ARG A 245 13.22 -12.14 16.24
C ARG A 245 13.39 -13.65 16.39
N TYR A 246 12.36 -14.36 16.85
CA TYR A 246 12.36 -15.82 16.92
C TYR A 246 12.68 -16.43 15.54
N ARG A 247 11.99 -15.98 14.49
CA ARG A 247 12.19 -16.48 13.14
C ARG A 247 13.63 -16.30 12.66
N LEU A 248 14.23 -15.12 12.88
CA LEU A 248 15.61 -14.81 12.48
C LEU A 248 16.64 -15.65 13.25
N LEU A 249 16.38 -15.92 14.55
CA LEU A 249 17.33 -16.65 15.40
C LEU A 249 17.23 -18.18 15.28
N SER A 250 16.09 -18.69 14.81
CA SER A 250 15.82 -20.13 14.69
C SER A 250 15.96 -20.69 13.28
N SER A 251 16.14 -19.82 12.26
CA SER A 251 16.29 -20.26 10.88
C SER A 251 17.75 -20.40 10.49
N GLU A 252 18.03 -21.38 9.64
CA GLU A 252 19.31 -21.50 8.96
C GLU A 252 19.47 -20.41 7.89
N THR A 253 20.72 -20.02 7.62
CA THR A 253 21.05 -18.95 6.65
C THR A 253 20.49 -19.24 5.27
N GLU A 254 20.61 -20.49 4.81
CA GLU A 254 20.14 -20.97 3.51
C GLU A 254 18.63 -20.88 3.39
N GLU A 255 17.89 -21.10 4.48
CA GLU A 255 16.45 -20.93 4.52
C GLU A 255 16.07 -19.46 4.36
N LEU A 256 16.75 -18.55 5.06
CA LEU A 256 16.52 -17.11 4.96
C LEU A 256 16.82 -16.57 3.55
N GLN A 257 17.81 -17.12 2.85
CA GLN A 257 18.14 -16.76 1.47
C GLN A 257 17.01 -17.04 0.48
N THR A 258 16.09 -17.95 0.81
CA THR A 258 14.89 -18.20 -0.02
C THR A 258 13.83 -17.12 0.09
N ILE A 259 13.89 -16.27 1.13
CA ILE A 259 12.92 -15.18 1.37
C ILE A 259 13.01 -14.13 0.26
N TYR A 260 11.85 -13.63 -0.14
CA TYR A 260 11.76 -12.63 -1.20
C TYR A 260 12.57 -11.38 -0.86
N GLN A 261 13.37 -10.91 -1.83
CA GLN A 261 14.33 -9.79 -1.70
C GLN A 261 15.47 -9.99 -0.68
N MET A 262 15.67 -11.19 -0.14
CA MET A 262 16.85 -11.52 0.63
C MET A 262 18.02 -11.71 -0.34
N THR A 263 18.94 -10.76 -0.38
CA THR A 263 20.05 -10.72 -1.35
C THR A 263 21.34 -10.26 -0.67
N GLU A 264 22.48 -10.64 -1.24
CA GLU A 264 23.80 -10.06 -0.90
C GLU A 264 24.28 -10.31 0.52
N GLY A 265 23.87 -11.39 1.14
CA GLY A 265 24.31 -11.75 2.49
C GLY A 265 23.69 -10.89 3.60
N ILE A 266 22.61 -10.16 3.31
CA ILE A 266 21.90 -9.33 4.30
C ILE A 266 21.36 -10.16 5.47
N GLU A 267 21.04 -11.45 5.24
CA GLU A 267 20.53 -12.38 6.25
C GLU A 267 21.47 -12.52 7.45
N VAL A 268 22.78 -12.56 7.22
CA VAL A 268 23.78 -12.63 8.29
C VAL A 268 23.72 -11.37 9.17
N ARG A 269 23.56 -10.21 8.54
CA ARG A 269 23.45 -8.94 9.25
C ARG A 269 22.13 -8.84 10.03
N LEU A 270 21.02 -9.36 9.47
CA LEU A 270 19.72 -9.42 10.15
C LEU A 270 19.80 -10.33 11.39
N ILE A 271 20.42 -11.50 11.28
CA ILE A 271 20.61 -12.42 12.42
C ILE A 271 21.45 -11.76 13.51
N LYS A 272 22.55 -11.11 13.13
CA LYS A 272 23.41 -10.41 14.10
C LYS A 272 22.62 -9.32 14.83
N ALA A 273 21.93 -8.45 14.11
CA ALA A 273 21.12 -7.39 14.69
C ALA A 273 19.98 -7.92 15.59
N ALA A 274 19.36 -9.05 15.22
CA ALA A 274 18.32 -9.68 16.02
C ALA A 274 18.82 -10.22 17.37
N LYS A 275 20.10 -10.55 17.49
CA LYS A 275 20.72 -10.93 18.78
C LYS A 275 20.85 -9.74 19.72
N GLU A 276 21.17 -8.57 19.19
CA GLU A 276 21.50 -7.36 19.94
C GLU A 276 20.26 -6.50 20.25
N ALA A 277 19.32 -6.37 19.30
CA ALA A 277 18.18 -5.48 19.41
C ALA A 277 17.14 -5.96 20.43
N THR A 278 16.60 -5.03 21.21
CA THR A 278 15.48 -5.27 22.14
C THR A 278 14.13 -4.91 21.55
N ILE A 279 14.08 -3.88 20.70
CA ILE A 279 12.89 -3.39 20.01
C ILE A 279 13.12 -3.37 18.49
N PHE A 280 12.04 -3.32 17.72
CA PHE A 280 12.11 -3.33 16.25
C PHE A 280 12.86 -2.13 15.67
N ALA A 281 12.71 -0.94 16.26
CA ALA A 281 13.40 0.25 15.79
C ALA A 281 14.92 0.10 15.88
N ASP A 282 15.46 -0.39 17.01
CA ASP A 282 16.88 -0.67 17.20
C ASP A 282 17.40 -1.69 16.18
N PHE A 283 16.60 -2.73 15.94
CA PHE A 283 16.92 -3.76 14.94
C PHE A 283 17.13 -3.16 13.55
N ILE A 284 16.21 -2.30 13.10
CA ILE A 284 16.35 -1.66 11.79
C ILE A 284 17.55 -0.72 11.76
N ASP A 285 17.80 0.06 12.81
CA ASP A 285 18.95 0.99 12.87
C ASP A 285 20.29 0.28 12.82
N LEU A 286 20.43 -0.90 13.47
CA LEU A 286 21.63 -1.75 13.40
C LEU A 286 21.87 -2.32 11.99
N VAL A 287 20.83 -2.55 11.21
CA VAL A 287 20.94 -3.10 9.85
C VAL A 287 21.08 -2.02 8.78
N LYS A 288 20.52 -0.83 8.99
CA LYS A 288 20.42 0.25 8.02
C LYS A 288 21.79 0.69 7.48
N THR A 289 21.83 0.97 6.17
CA THR A 289 22.99 1.53 5.47
C THR A 289 22.52 2.49 4.39
N LYS A 290 23.42 3.18 3.69
CA LYS A 290 23.07 3.99 2.51
C LYS A 290 22.35 3.16 1.44
N ARG A 291 22.74 1.90 1.25
CA ARG A 291 22.14 0.96 0.27
C ARG A 291 20.83 0.33 0.75
N TYR A 292 20.71 0.07 2.04
CA TYR A 292 19.53 -0.53 2.66
C TYR A 292 18.76 0.53 3.45
N THR A 293 17.80 1.17 2.77
CA THR A 293 16.94 2.18 3.39
C THR A 293 15.98 1.55 4.42
N TRP A 294 15.51 2.35 5.38
CA TRP A 294 14.51 1.93 6.38
C TRP A 294 13.33 1.16 5.75
N THR A 295 12.70 1.75 4.73
CA THR A 295 11.52 1.15 4.08
C THR A 295 11.83 -0.17 3.38
N ARG A 296 13.02 -0.31 2.77
CA ARG A 296 13.46 -1.58 2.17
C ARG A 296 13.64 -2.66 3.22
N LEU A 297 14.29 -2.33 4.34
CA LEU A 297 14.51 -3.25 5.46
C LEU A 297 13.19 -3.64 6.13
N GLN A 298 12.28 -2.70 6.28
CA GLN A 298 10.97 -2.96 6.87
C GLN A 298 10.14 -3.93 6.01
N ARG A 299 10.16 -3.80 4.67
CA ARG A 299 9.57 -4.81 3.78
C ARG A 299 10.25 -6.17 3.89
N LEU A 300 11.58 -6.19 3.96
CA LEU A 300 12.34 -7.43 4.13
C LEU A 300 12.01 -8.11 5.46
N ALA A 301 11.89 -7.35 6.54
CA ALA A 301 11.42 -7.83 7.84
C ALA A 301 10.00 -8.42 7.74
N CYS A 302 9.10 -7.77 7.02
CA CYS A 302 7.74 -8.27 6.76
C CYS A 302 7.78 -9.60 5.99
N TYR A 303 8.54 -9.71 4.92
CA TYR A 303 8.66 -10.97 4.16
C TYR A 303 9.26 -12.09 5.01
N THR A 304 10.23 -11.78 5.87
CA THR A 304 10.84 -12.74 6.80
C THR A 304 9.85 -13.23 7.83
N LEU A 305 9.12 -12.31 8.48
CA LEU A 305 8.06 -12.62 9.43
C LEU A 305 6.99 -13.55 8.82
N LEU A 306 6.56 -13.22 7.60
CA LEU A 306 5.50 -13.94 6.88
C LEU A 306 6.01 -15.19 6.14
N ASN A 307 7.30 -15.45 6.17
CA ASN A 307 7.96 -16.54 5.43
C ASN A 307 7.59 -16.54 3.94
N ILE A 308 7.60 -15.38 3.29
CA ILE A 308 7.26 -15.21 1.88
C ILE A 308 8.49 -15.49 1.01
N LYS A 309 8.41 -16.49 0.16
CA LYS A 309 9.51 -16.90 -0.73
C LYS A 309 9.39 -16.26 -2.11
N THR A 310 10.55 -16.10 -2.78
CA THR A 310 10.63 -15.51 -4.12
C THR A 310 9.69 -16.19 -5.14
N GLU A 311 9.67 -17.52 -5.15
CA GLU A 311 8.85 -18.28 -6.09
C GLU A 311 7.35 -18.19 -5.79
N GLU A 312 6.97 -17.96 -4.53
CA GLU A 312 5.57 -17.78 -4.16
C GLU A 312 5.03 -16.44 -4.67
N ILE A 313 5.81 -15.34 -4.53
CA ILE A 313 5.44 -14.03 -5.07
C ILE A 313 5.19 -14.13 -6.57
N LYS A 314 6.13 -14.69 -7.35
CA LYS A 314 6.01 -14.84 -8.80
C LYS A 314 4.74 -15.60 -9.19
N ARG A 315 4.46 -16.71 -8.49
CA ARG A 315 3.28 -17.54 -8.72
C ARG A 315 1.99 -16.78 -8.43
N GLN A 316 1.93 -16.09 -7.28
CA GLN A 316 0.73 -15.36 -6.89
C GLN A 316 0.46 -14.15 -7.80
N GLN A 317 1.47 -13.43 -8.22
CA GLN A 317 1.34 -12.31 -9.13
C GLN A 317 0.79 -12.69 -10.53
N ALA A 318 0.86 -13.97 -10.90
CA ALA A 318 0.23 -14.47 -12.13
C ALA A 318 -1.30 -14.58 -12.02
N HIS A 319 -1.85 -14.63 -10.80
CA HIS A 319 -3.28 -14.82 -10.56
C HIS A 319 -3.89 -13.54 -9.98
N LEU A 320 -4.97 -13.04 -10.61
CA LEU A 320 -5.74 -11.91 -10.10
C LEU A 320 -7.12 -12.37 -9.66
N TYR A 321 -7.54 -11.88 -8.52
CA TYR A 321 -8.87 -12.08 -7.95
C TYR A 321 -9.32 -10.83 -7.20
N LEU A 322 -10.61 -10.71 -6.97
CA LEU A 322 -11.21 -9.62 -6.20
C LEU A 322 -11.59 -10.12 -4.81
N ASN A 323 -10.79 -9.80 -3.79
CA ASN A 323 -11.18 -10.05 -2.41
C ASN A 323 -11.98 -8.84 -1.89
N ILE A 324 -13.28 -9.02 -1.70
CA ILE A 324 -14.20 -7.94 -1.34
C ILE A 324 -14.26 -7.82 0.18
N LEU A 325 -13.93 -6.63 0.71
CA LEU A 325 -14.05 -6.33 2.13
C LEU A 325 -15.40 -5.67 2.48
N GLY A 326 -16.01 -4.98 1.53
CA GLY A 326 -17.33 -4.43 1.71
C GLY A 326 -17.83 -3.61 0.53
N SER A 327 -19.14 -3.34 0.50
CA SER A 327 -19.78 -2.60 -0.59
C SER A 327 -21.09 -1.94 -0.16
N THR A 328 -21.39 -0.80 -0.80
CA THR A 328 -22.73 -0.21 -0.83
C THR A 328 -23.60 -0.90 -1.87
N LYS A 329 -24.89 -0.57 -1.92
CA LYS A 329 -25.79 -1.00 -2.99
C LYS A 329 -25.25 -0.66 -4.39
N LYS A 330 -24.70 0.55 -4.57
CA LYS A 330 -24.10 0.99 -5.84
C LYS A 330 -22.87 0.15 -6.21
N GLY A 331 -21.98 -0.12 -5.25
CA GLY A 331 -20.82 -0.98 -5.46
C GLY A 331 -21.19 -2.40 -5.90
N ARG A 332 -22.26 -2.97 -5.31
CA ARG A 332 -22.77 -4.31 -5.71
C ARG A 332 -23.34 -4.32 -7.13
N VAL A 333 -24.09 -3.28 -7.49
CA VAL A 333 -24.63 -3.15 -8.87
C VAL A 333 -23.48 -3.05 -9.87
N PHE A 334 -22.48 -2.22 -9.60
CA PHE A 334 -21.30 -2.08 -10.45
C PHE A 334 -20.57 -3.42 -10.63
N LEU A 335 -20.29 -4.15 -9.54
CA LEU A 335 -19.63 -5.46 -9.61
C LEU A 335 -20.42 -6.46 -10.46
N LYS A 336 -21.74 -6.46 -10.36
CA LYS A 336 -22.59 -7.35 -11.16
C LYS A 336 -22.48 -7.08 -12.66
N GLU A 337 -22.36 -5.79 -13.05
CA GLU A 337 -22.27 -5.37 -14.45
C GLU A 337 -20.88 -5.55 -15.07
N LYS A 338 -19.81 -5.31 -14.28
CA LYS A 338 -18.45 -5.11 -14.79
C LYS A 338 -17.46 -6.21 -14.40
N ARG A 339 -17.83 -7.15 -13.56
CA ARG A 339 -16.90 -8.18 -13.06
C ARG A 339 -16.35 -9.08 -14.17
N THR A 340 -15.03 -9.11 -14.31
CA THR A 340 -14.29 -9.98 -15.23
C THR A 340 -13.34 -10.95 -14.51
N LEU A 341 -13.10 -10.75 -13.21
CA LEU A 341 -12.21 -11.54 -12.38
C LEU A 341 -12.97 -12.45 -11.41
N PRO A 342 -12.34 -13.56 -10.96
CA PRO A 342 -12.86 -14.34 -9.84
C PRO A 342 -13.11 -13.44 -8.63
N LEU A 343 -14.26 -13.58 -7.99
CA LEU A 343 -14.66 -12.76 -6.85
C LEU A 343 -14.74 -13.61 -5.59
N PHE A 344 -14.03 -13.17 -4.55
CA PHE A 344 -14.02 -13.78 -3.23
C PHE A 344 -14.82 -12.88 -2.27
N ALA A 345 -16.07 -13.25 -2.04
CA ALA A 345 -16.92 -12.68 -0.99
C ALA A 345 -16.89 -13.52 0.30
N LYS A 346 -16.26 -14.68 0.24
CA LYS A 346 -16.05 -15.61 1.34
C LYS A 346 -14.86 -16.48 0.99
N ILE A 347 -13.98 -16.68 1.95
CA ILE A 347 -12.87 -17.63 1.80
C ILE A 347 -13.35 -19.03 2.17
N GLY A 348 -13.43 -19.90 1.19
CA GLY A 348 -13.64 -21.33 1.32
C GLY A 348 -12.39 -22.12 0.90
N LYS A 349 -12.53 -23.42 0.72
CA LYS A 349 -11.39 -24.32 0.39
C LYS A 349 -10.73 -23.98 -0.96
N GLN A 350 -11.53 -23.60 -1.96
CA GLN A 350 -11.03 -23.28 -3.30
C GLN A 350 -10.33 -21.92 -3.31
N GLU A 351 -10.94 -20.89 -2.71
CA GLU A 351 -10.36 -19.57 -2.59
C GLU A 351 -9.05 -19.61 -1.78
N ALA A 352 -8.99 -20.44 -0.74
CA ALA A 352 -7.80 -20.61 0.09
C ALA A 352 -6.60 -21.19 -0.68
N GLN A 353 -6.83 -22.01 -1.69
CA GLN A 353 -5.75 -22.51 -2.55
C GLN A 353 -5.16 -21.42 -3.43
N VAL A 354 -6.00 -20.48 -3.89
CA VAL A 354 -5.57 -19.36 -4.74
C VAL A 354 -4.92 -18.26 -3.87
N ALA A 355 -5.52 -17.91 -2.74
CA ALA A 355 -5.12 -16.78 -1.88
C ALA A 355 -4.23 -17.20 -0.69
N HIS A 356 -3.40 -18.23 -0.85
CA HIS A 356 -2.66 -18.82 0.28
C HIS A 356 -1.68 -17.84 0.96
N LEU A 357 -1.04 -16.93 0.22
CA LEU A 357 -0.16 -15.90 0.81
C LEU A 357 -0.95 -14.89 1.62
N LEU A 358 -2.09 -14.44 1.10
CA LEU A 358 -3.00 -13.54 1.80
C LEU A 358 -3.45 -14.16 3.11
N ILE A 359 -3.92 -15.40 3.09
CA ILE A 359 -4.38 -16.10 4.29
C ILE A 359 -3.25 -16.28 5.30
N ARG A 360 -2.07 -16.69 4.87
CA ARG A 360 -0.91 -16.85 5.75
C ARG A 360 -0.52 -15.51 6.40
N SER A 361 -0.51 -14.43 5.64
CA SER A 361 -0.20 -13.10 6.19
C SER A 361 -1.22 -12.67 7.24
N ASP A 362 -2.49 -12.91 6.99
CA ASP A 362 -3.56 -12.60 7.92
C ASP A 362 -3.52 -13.48 9.19
N GLN A 363 -3.20 -14.77 9.04
CA GLN A 363 -2.99 -15.65 10.20
C GLN A 363 -1.84 -15.18 11.09
N ILE A 364 -0.76 -14.68 10.51
CA ILE A 364 0.33 -14.08 11.30
C ILE A 364 -0.10 -12.77 11.95
N TYR A 365 -0.86 -11.94 11.22
CA TYR A 365 -1.42 -10.71 11.80
C TYR A 365 -2.37 -11.00 12.98
N GLN A 366 -3.13 -12.09 12.92
CA GLN A 366 -4.04 -12.55 13.99
C GLN A 366 -3.33 -13.04 15.25
N LEU A 367 -2.02 -13.31 15.23
CA LEU A 367 -1.29 -13.66 16.44
C LEU A 367 -1.21 -12.51 17.45
N ALA A 368 -1.51 -11.30 17.02
CA ALA A 368 -1.60 -10.14 17.89
C ALA A 368 -2.84 -10.21 18.82
N PRO A 369 -2.70 -9.83 20.10
CA PRO A 369 -3.81 -9.85 21.04
C PRO A 369 -4.99 -9.00 20.57
N GLY A 370 -6.20 -9.55 20.69
CA GLY A 370 -7.46 -8.85 20.36
C GLY A 370 -7.82 -8.80 18.86
N VAL A 371 -6.97 -9.31 17.98
CA VAL A 371 -7.28 -9.41 16.55
C VAL A 371 -8.17 -10.64 16.30
N GLN A 372 -9.30 -10.41 15.63
CA GLN A 372 -10.25 -11.46 15.30
C GLN A 372 -9.84 -12.20 14.01
N GLU A 373 -10.53 -13.32 13.71
CA GLU A 373 -10.40 -14.07 12.45
C GLU A 373 -10.53 -13.13 11.24
N GLN A 374 -9.58 -13.24 10.30
CA GLN A 374 -9.50 -12.32 9.16
C GLN A 374 -10.06 -12.91 7.87
N ASN A 375 -10.23 -14.22 7.76
CA ASN A 375 -10.55 -14.89 6.50
C ASN A 375 -11.78 -15.81 6.61
N PHE A 376 -11.69 -16.82 7.47
CA PHE A 376 -12.71 -17.88 7.55
C PHE A 376 -13.94 -17.43 8.33
N GLY A 377 -15.13 -17.64 7.74
CA GLY A 377 -16.37 -17.17 8.34
C GLY A 377 -16.64 -15.68 8.21
N ARG A 378 -15.68 -14.89 7.73
CA ARG A 378 -15.86 -13.46 7.45
C ARG A 378 -16.70 -13.24 6.19
N ARG A 379 -17.49 -12.18 6.20
CA ARG A 379 -18.27 -11.71 5.04
C ARG A 379 -18.04 -10.23 4.82
N PRO A 380 -18.10 -9.74 3.57
CA PRO A 380 -18.01 -8.32 3.28
C PRO A 380 -19.06 -7.51 4.04
N TYR A 381 -18.68 -6.31 4.46
CA TYR A 381 -19.65 -5.36 4.97
C TYR A 381 -20.66 -4.97 3.88
N ILE A 382 -21.93 -4.89 4.25
CA ILE A 382 -23.03 -4.51 3.35
C ILE A 382 -23.64 -3.22 3.86
N TYR A 383 -23.50 -2.17 3.07
CA TYR A 383 -24.15 -0.87 3.31
C TYR A 383 -25.32 -0.69 2.33
N GLU A 384 -26.43 -0.12 2.82
CA GLU A 384 -27.63 0.14 2.02
C GLU A 384 -27.44 1.32 1.04
#